data_7ad9d2b673f2f3628be8d44049a45341
#
_entry.id   7ad9d2b673f2f3628be8d44049a45341
#
_cell.length_a   1.000
_cell.length_b   1.000
_cell.length_c   1.000
_cell.angle_alpha   90.00
_cell.angle_beta   90.00
_cell.angle_gamma   90.00
#
_symmetry.space_group_name_H-M   'P 1'
#
loop_
_entity.id
_entity.type
_entity.pdbx_description
1 polymer ?
#
loop_
_entity_poly.entity_id
_entity_poly.type
_entity_poly.pdbx_seq_one_letter_code
_entity_poly.pdbx_strand_id
1 'polypeptide(L)'
;MLFSLSGCRVTDNAAKIINDDPKTDEKEYAEQVFEYLKNEDIDSLCELFAPDVRAEHSLESEWKNFFDHMDGKIVSYEGLQYPGEGLGKDKDGKVYDSHISVNYAGAKTDIGIVYEEFGYYHVKVSSDDPDSVGLIVFTMQDPDTGNWITVGGE
;
A
#
# COMPACT_ATOMS: atom_id res chain seq x y z
N MET A 1 37.63 11.74 -7.61
CA MET A 1 36.77 10.58 -7.61
C MET A 1 35.43 10.98 -8.18
N LEU A 2 35.18 10.61 -9.40
CA LEU A 2 33.95 10.93 -10.10
C LEU A 2 33.02 9.72 -10.03
N PHE A 3 31.98 9.80 -9.23
CA PHE A 3 30.90 8.82 -9.31
C PHE A 3 29.96 9.22 -10.43
N SER A 4 30.04 8.47 -11.49
CA SER A 4 29.13 8.56 -12.63
C SER A 4 27.75 8.10 -12.21
N LEU A 5 26.84 9.05 -12.04
CA LEU A 5 25.40 8.82 -11.86
C LEU A 5 24.70 8.61 -13.21
N SER A 6 25.18 7.69 -14.02
CA SER A 6 24.57 7.44 -15.34
C SER A 6 23.55 6.28 -15.35
N GLY A 7 23.14 5.75 -14.19
CA GLY A 7 22.22 4.61 -14.10
C GLY A 7 20.73 4.93 -14.06
N CYS A 8 20.36 6.17 -13.74
CA CYS A 8 18.95 6.48 -13.43
C CYS A 8 18.04 6.77 -14.63
N ARG A 9 18.58 7.02 -15.82
CA ARG A 9 17.77 7.42 -16.97
C ARG A 9 17.19 6.27 -17.79
N VAL A 10 17.77 5.10 -17.72
CA VAL A 10 17.28 3.92 -18.46
C VAL A 10 16.14 3.23 -17.71
N THR A 11 16.11 3.36 -16.40
CA THR A 11 15.05 2.81 -15.56
C THR A 11 13.74 3.60 -15.63
N ASP A 12 13.80 4.91 -15.84
CA ASP A 12 12.59 5.74 -15.90
C ASP A 12 11.72 5.44 -17.13
N ASN A 13 12.34 5.12 -18.27
CA ASN A 13 11.57 4.78 -19.48
C ASN A 13 11.04 3.34 -19.45
N ALA A 14 11.77 2.41 -18.85
CA ALA A 14 11.29 1.04 -18.64
C ALA A 14 10.16 1.00 -17.61
N ALA A 15 10.29 1.73 -16.50
CA ALA A 15 9.25 1.88 -15.49
C ALA A 15 7.96 2.50 -16.06
N LYS A 16 8.09 3.44 -17.00
CA LYS A 16 6.94 4.12 -17.63
C LYS A 16 6.15 3.22 -18.58
N ILE A 17 6.80 2.24 -19.21
CA ILE A 17 6.17 1.24 -20.08
C ILE A 17 5.51 0.14 -19.24
N ILE A 18 6.11 -0.21 -18.12
CA ILE A 18 5.66 -1.27 -17.21
C ILE A 18 4.47 -0.82 -16.36
N ASN A 19 4.35 0.48 -16.06
CA ASN A 19 3.29 1.05 -15.22
C ASN A 19 1.91 1.18 -15.88
N ASP A 20 1.73 0.65 -17.08
CA ASP A 20 0.42 0.64 -17.73
C ASP A 20 -0.57 -0.35 -17.08
N ASP A 21 -0.07 -1.36 -16.40
CA ASP A 21 -0.88 -2.29 -15.60
C ASP A 21 -0.78 -1.89 -14.12
N PRO A 22 -1.90 -1.63 -13.42
CA PRO A 22 -1.87 -1.30 -11.99
C PRO A 22 -1.17 -2.34 -11.11
N LYS A 23 -1.13 -3.60 -11.55
CA LYS A 23 -0.44 -4.69 -10.82
C LYS A 23 1.08 -4.66 -10.98
N THR A 24 1.59 -3.96 -11.99
CA THR A 24 3.04 -3.90 -12.21
C THR A 24 3.72 -3.24 -11.01
N ASP A 25 4.80 -3.85 -10.55
CA ASP A 25 5.57 -3.45 -9.38
C ASP A 25 4.79 -3.50 -8.04
N GLU A 26 3.48 -3.78 -8.09
CA GLU A 26 2.67 -3.80 -6.86
C GLU A 26 3.05 -4.96 -5.94
N LYS A 27 3.48 -6.09 -6.50
CA LYS A 27 3.97 -7.21 -5.69
C LYS A 27 5.17 -6.81 -4.83
N GLU A 28 6.17 -6.19 -5.43
CA GLU A 28 7.36 -5.72 -4.70
C GLU A 28 6.99 -4.65 -3.66
N TYR A 29 6.10 -3.75 -4.04
CA TYR A 29 5.57 -2.73 -3.13
C TYR A 29 4.84 -3.37 -1.95
N ALA A 30 3.94 -4.33 -2.20
CA ALA A 30 3.20 -5.04 -1.16
C ALA A 30 4.13 -5.84 -0.23
N GLU A 31 5.17 -6.46 -0.77
CA GLU A 31 6.21 -7.15 0.01
C GLU A 31 6.94 -6.17 0.94
N GLN A 32 7.28 -4.98 0.46
CA GLN A 32 7.92 -3.95 1.26
C GLN A 32 6.99 -3.42 2.36
N VAL A 33 5.73 -3.17 2.04
CA VAL A 33 4.71 -2.76 3.03
C VAL A 33 4.60 -3.83 4.13
N PHE A 34 4.58 -5.10 3.74
CA PHE A 34 4.49 -6.20 4.70
C PHE A 34 5.71 -6.27 5.63
N GLU A 35 6.91 -6.01 5.14
CA GLU A 35 8.12 -5.93 5.97
C GLU A 35 8.02 -4.80 7.01
N TYR A 36 7.49 -3.64 6.64
CA TYR A 36 7.23 -2.56 7.60
C TYR A 36 6.20 -2.96 8.66
N LEU A 37 5.14 -3.68 8.26
CA LEU A 37 4.14 -4.20 9.19
C LEU A 37 4.74 -5.21 10.19
N LYS A 38 5.55 -6.14 9.71
CA LYS A 38 6.25 -7.14 10.56
C LYS A 38 7.15 -6.49 11.60
N ASN A 39 7.83 -5.42 11.23
CA ASN A 39 8.74 -4.70 12.10
C ASN A 39 8.04 -3.60 12.91
N GLU A 40 6.74 -3.40 12.72
CA GLU A 40 5.97 -2.30 13.32
C GLU A 40 6.67 -0.94 13.10
N ASP A 41 7.23 -0.76 11.90
CA ASP A 41 7.93 0.45 11.50
C ASP A 41 6.93 1.55 11.12
N ILE A 42 6.40 2.18 12.16
CA ILE A 42 5.32 3.18 12.02
C ILE A 42 5.76 4.37 11.18
N ASP A 43 7.00 4.83 11.31
CA ASP A 43 7.50 5.97 10.55
C ASP A 43 7.48 5.68 9.04
N SER A 44 8.01 4.53 8.63
CA SER A 44 7.99 4.10 7.23
C SER A 44 6.58 3.87 6.72
N LEU A 45 5.70 3.28 7.53
CA LEU A 45 4.29 3.08 7.20
C LEU A 45 3.55 4.41 6.98
N CYS A 46 3.79 5.42 7.81
CA CYS A 46 3.18 6.74 7.65
C CYS A 46 3.61 7.43 6.34
N GLU A 47 4.86 7.26 5.94
CA GLU A 47 5.40 7.85 4.72
C GLU A 47 4.80 7.27 3.43
N LEU A 48 4.21 6.07 3.47
CA LEU A 48 3.55 5.46 2.33
C LEU A 48 2.25 6.15 1.93
N PHE A 49 1.60 6.85 2.85
CA PHE A 49 0.31 7.48 2.63
C PHE A 49 0.41 8.72 1.74
N ALA A 50 -0.65 8.95 0.97
CA ALA A 50 -0.78 10.15 0.15
C ALA A 50 -0.65 11.43 1.00
N PRO A 51 -0.09 12.52 0.44
CA PRO A 51 0.05 13.79 1.16
C PRO A 51 -1.24 14.29 1.81
N ASP A 52 -2.36 14.18 1.12
CA ASP A 52 -3.68 14.59 1.64
C ASP A 52 -4.07 13.79 2.87
N VAL A 53 -3.88 12.47 2.83
CA VAL A 53 -4.18 11.60 3.97
C VAL A 53 -3.27 11.93 5.16
N ARG A 54 -1.99 12.17 4.91
CA ARG A 54 -1.06 12.57 5.97
C ARG A 54 -1.41 13.91 6.59
N ALA A 55 -1.99 14.83 5.83
CA ALA A 55 -2.43 16.13 6.32
C ALA A 55 -3.70 16.06 7.17
N GLU A 56 -4.60 15.12 6.86
CA GLU A 56 -5.92 15.00 7.49
C GLU A 56 -5.99 14.01 8.65
N HIS A 57 -5.03 13.07 8.73
CA HIS A 57 -5.03 11.97 9.68
C HIS A 57 -3.85 12.02 10.65
N SER A 58 -4.07 11.56 11.87
CA SER A 58 -3.03 11.31 12.87
C SER A 58 -2.50 9.88 12.71
N LEU A 59 -1.81 9.62 11.60
CA LEU A 59 -1.41 8.27 11.17
C LEU A 59 -0.59 7.51 12.20
N GLU A 60 0.33 8.18 12.92
CA GLU A 60 1.12 7.54 13.97
C GLU A 60 0.23 6.94 15.07
N SER A 61 -0.76 7.71 15.53
CA SER A 61 -1.72 7.24 16.53
C SER A 61 -2.63 6.14 15.99
N GLU A 62 -3.06 6.25 14.73
CA GLU A 62 -3.90 5.25 14.08
C GLU A 62 -3.16 3.93 13.89
N TRP A 63 -1.86 3.95 13.51
CA TRP A 63 -1.04 2.75 13.44
C TRP A 63 -0.81 2.10 14.80
N LYS A 64 -0.57 2.88 15.85
CA LYS A 64 -0.46 2.35 17.22
C LYS A 64 -1.75 1.65 17.63
N ASN A 65 -2.89 2.28 17.38
CA ASN A 65 -4.21 1.68 17.63
C ASN A 65 -4.42 0.40 16.81
N PHE A 66 -4.01 0.40 15.55
CA PHE A 66 -4.09 -0.77 14.66
C PHE A 66 -3.31 -1.96 15.25
N PHE A 67 -2.06 -1.76 15.61
CA PHE A 67 -1.23 -2.80 16.21
C PHE A 67 -1.73 -3.25 17.59
N ASP A 68 -2.29 -2.34 18.38
CA ASP A 68 -2.88 -2.68 19.68
C ASP A 68 -4.11 -3.58 19.58
N HIS A 69 -4.88 -3.46 18.47
CA HIS A 69 -6.04 -4.31 18.20
C HIS A 69 -5.66 -5.64 17.52
N MET A 70 -4.44 -5.79 17.07
CA MET A 70 -3.96 -7.04 16.50
C MET A 70 -3.59 -8.04 17.59
N ASP A 71 -4.11 -9.25 17.49
CA ASP A 71 -3.77 -10.34 18.40
C ASP A 71 -2.47 -11.01 17.97
N GLY A 72 -1.37 -10.60 18.59
CA GLY A 72 -0.02 -11.02 18.25
C GLY A 72 0.64 -10.11 17.22
N LYS A 73 1.74 -10.57 16.64
CA LYS A 73 2.50 -9.86 15.61
C LYS A 73 2.31 -10.53 14.28
N ILE A 74 2.05 -9.75 13.24
CA ILE A 74 1.95 -10.27 11.89
C ILE A 74 3.28 -10.86 11.44
N VAL A 75 3.28 -12.08 10.90
CA VAL A 75 4.51 -12.80 10.52
C VAL A 75 4.51 -13.36 9.11
N SER A 76 3.33 -13.65 8.54
CA SER A 76 3.24 -14.28 7.22
C SER A 76 1.91 -14.01 6.54
N TYR A 77 1.88 -14.25 5.24
CA TYR A 77 0.67 -14.33 4.42
C TYR A 77 0.85 -15.40 3.34
N GLU A 78 -0.23 -15.91 2.79
CA GLU A 78 -0.19 -16.98 1.80
C GLU A 78 -0.01 -16.47 0.37
N GLY A 79 -0.60 -15.31 0.04
CA GLY A 79 -0.52 -14.73 -1.28
C GLY A 79 -1.18 -13.36 -1.34
N LEU A 80 -1.04 -12.71 -2.50
CA LEU A 80 -1.66 -11.42 -2.75
C LEU A 80 -2.91 -11.59 -3.61
N GLN A 81 -3.96 -10.87 -3.24
CA GLN A 81 -5.19 -10.73 -4.02
C GLN A 81 -5.37 -9.26 -4.40
N TYR A 82 -5.95 -9.04 -5.57
CA TYR A 82 -6.22 -7.71 -6.10
C TYR A 82 -7.74 -7.57 -6.33
N PRO A 83 -8.52 -7.27 -5.28
CA PRO A 83 -9.99 -7.24 -5.38
C PRO A 83 -10.54 -6.10 -6.23
N GLY A 84 -9.73 -5.07 -6.49
CA GLY A 84 -10.12 -3.97 -7.34
C GLY A 84 -8.92 -3.27 -7.96
N GLU A 85 -9.06 -2.84 -9.20
CA GLU A 85 -8.07 -2.05 -9.91
C GLU A 85 -8.75 -1.13 -10.93
N GLY A 86 -8.09 -0.02 -11.25
CA GLY A 86 -8.53 0.90 -12.27
C GLY A 86 -7.36 1.52 -13.01
N LEU A 87 -7.58 1.80 -14.28
CA LEU A 87 -6.61 2.43 -15.16
C LEU A 87 -7.32 3.37 -16.13
N GLY A 88 -6.97 4.65 -16.08
CA GLY A 88 -7.42 5.66 -17.02
C GLY A 88 -6.30 6.08 -17.96
N LYS A 89 -6.58 6.13 -19.27
CA LYS A 89 -5.68 6.65 -20.29
C LYS A 89 -6.35 7.74 -21.12
N ASP A 90 -5.60 8.75 -21.50
CA ASP A 90 -6.05 9.75 -22.45
C ASP A 90 -6.00 9.22 -23.91
N LYS A 91 -6.44 10.06 -24.86
CA LYS A 91 -6.44 9.72 -26.28
C LYS A 91 -5.07 9.41 -26.86
N ASP A 92 -4.00 9.86 -26.21
CA ASP A 92 -2.62 9.67 -26.63
C ASP A 92 -1.97 8.47 -25.91
N GLY A 93 -2.76 7.74 -25.09
CA GLY A 93 -2.33 6.56 -24.33
C GLY A 93 -1.57 6.88 -23.04
N LYS A 94 -1.55 8.14 -22.62
CA LYS A 94 -0.92 8.53 -21.35
C LYS A 94 -1.84 8.18 -20.18
N VAL A 95 -1.30 7.50 -19.19
CA VAL A 95 -2.01 7.17 -17.94
C VAL A 95 -2.24 8.46 -17.15
N TYR A 96 -3.49 8.77 -16.84
CA TYR A 96 -3.88 9.88 -15.97
C TYR A 96 -4.44 9.43 -14.63
N ASP A 97 -4.86 8.18 -14.52
CA ASP A 97 -5.37 7.57 -13.29
C ASP A 97 -4.92 6.11 -13.23
N SER A 98 -4.46 5.68 -12.07
CA SER A 98 -4.15 4.27 -11.80
C SER A 98 -4.25 3.99 -10.30
N HIS A 99 -5.03 2.98 -9.95
CA HIS A 99 -5.22 2.59 -8.55
C HIS A 99 -5.44 1.08 -8.44
N ILE A 100 -5.16 0.55 -7.24
CA ILE A 100 -5.28 -0.86 -6.96
C ILE A 100 -5.59 -1.11 -5.49
N SER A 101 -6.44 -2.10 -5.22
CA SER A 101 -6.63 -2.66 -3.89
C SER A 101 -5.83 -3.94 -3.76
N VAL A 102 -5.19 -4.13 -2.62
CA VAL A 102 -4.38 -5.30 -2.30
C VAL A 102 -4.88 -5.92 -1.00
N ASN A 103 -5.13 -7.22 -1.02
CA ASN A 103 -5.41 -8.03 0.17
C ASN A 103 -4.33 -9.09 0.35
N TYR A 104 -3.78 -9.18 1.55
CA TYR A 104 -2.84 -10.22 1.95
C TYR A 104 -3.64 -11.44 2.41
N ALA A 105 -3.87 -12.38 1.48
CA ALA A 105 -4.62 -13.59 1.78
C ALA A 105 -3.92 -14.42 2.86
N GLY A 106 -4.67 -14.84 3.86
CA GLY A 106 -4.14 -15.66 4.94
C GLY A 106 -3.10 -14.96 5.82
N ALA A 107 -3.22 -13.64 5.99
CA ALA A 107 -2.36 -12.87 6.90
C ALA A 107 -2.44 -13.44 8.32
N LYS A 108 -1.31 -13.84 8.88
CA LYS A 108 -1.24 -14.64 10.09
C LYS A 108 -0.27 -14.04 11.12
N THR A 109 -0.68 -14.07 12.37
CA THR A 109 0.16 -13.65 13.50
C THR A 109 0.98 -14.79 14.07
N ASP A 110 1.96 -14.45 14.92
CA ASP A 110 2.83 -15.38 15.62
C ASP A 110 2.09 -16.30 16.62
N ILE A 111 0.90 -15.90 17.07
CA ILE A 111 0.03 -16.73 17.91
C ILE A 111 -1.05 -17.49 17.13
N GLY A 112 -1.00 -17.44 15.80
CA GLY A 112 -1.84 -18.23 14.91
C GLY A 112 -3.18 -17.62 14.53
N ILE A 113 -3.44 -16.35 14.82
CA ILE A 113 -4.64 -15.65 14.37
C ILE A 113 -4.50 -15.33 12.88
N VAL A 114 -5.55 -15.63 12.11
CA VAL A 114 -5.63 -15.38 10.67
C VAL A 114 -6.63 -14.27 10.40
N TYR A 115 -6.19 -13.26 9.65
CA TYR A 115 -7.03 -12.18 9.16
C TYR A 115 -7.38 -12.43 7.69
N GLU A 116 -8.65 -12.59 7.38
CA GLU A 116 -9.12 -12.79 6.00
C GLU A 116 -9.10 -11.49 5.22
N GLU A 117 -9.47 -10.39 5.87
CA GLU A 117 -9.42 -9.03 5.32
C GLU A 117 -8.28 -8.27 5.98
N PHE A 118 -7.21 -8.08 5.21
CA PHE A 118 -5.99 -7.43 5.66
C PHE A 118 -5.28 -6.82 4.45
N GLY A 119 -5.39 -5.52 4.28
CA GLY A 119 -4.85 -4.92 3.07
C GLY A 119 -5.06 -3.42 2.94
N TYR A 120 -4.83 -2.91 1.75
CA TYR A 120 -4.80 -1.47 1.50
C TYR A 120 -5.38 -1.09 0.13
N TYR A 121 -5.69 0.19 0.00
CA TYR A 121 -5.99 0.84 -1.26
C TYR A 121 -4.88 1.83 -1.62
N HIS A 122 -4.34 1.71 -2.83
CA HIS A 122 -3.20 2.45 -3.33
C HIS A 122 -3.56 3.21 -4.60
N VAL A 123 -3.41 4.51 -4.58
CA VAL A 123 -3.47 5.37 -5.77
C VAL A 123 -2.06 5.54 -6.31
N LYS A 124 -1.79 4.99 -7.48
CA LYS A 124 -0.46 4.98 -8.12
C LYS A 124 -0.22 6.20 -9.00
N VAL A 125 -1.27 6.66 -9.67
CA VAL A 125 -1.25 7.83 -10.53
C VAL A 125 -2.55 8.59 -10.37
N SER A 126 -2.47 9.89 -10.23
CA SER A 126 -3.59 10.83 -10.34
C SER A 126 -3.06 12.13 -10.91
N SER A 127 -3.34 12.39 -12.19
CA SER A 127 -2.84 13.60 -12.88
C SER A 127 -3.58 14.86 -12.45
N ASP A 128 -4.84 14.73 -12.06
CA ASP A 128 -5.68 15.85 -11.64
C ASP A 128 -5.47 16.19 -10.16
N ASP A 129 -5.04 15.23 -9.38
CA ASP A 129 -4.82 15.38 -7.94
C ASP A 129 -3.55 14.63 -7.49
N PRO A 130 -2.35 15.21 -7.71
CA PRO A 130 -1.09 14.58 -7.31
C PRO A 130 -0.95 14.31 -5.81
N ASP A 131 -1.63 15.08 -4.97
CA ASP A 131 -1.58 14.94 -3.52
C ASP A 131 -2.37 13.73 -3.01
N SER A 132 -3.19 13.13 -3.86
CA SER A 132 -3.88 11.86 -3.60
C SER A 132 -3.06 10.62 -3.94
N VAL A 133 -1.83 10.75 -4.46
CA VAL A 133 -0.97 9.61 -4.83
C VAL A 133 -0.27 9.03 -3.61
N GLY A 134 -0.47 7.74 -3.38
CA GLY A 134 0.05 6.99 -2.24
C GLY A 134 -1.00 6.04 -1.66
N LEU A 135 -0.74 5.49 -0.50
CA LEU A 135 -1.76 4.76 0.25
C LEU A 135 -2.86 5.70 0.71
N ILE A 136 -4.09 5.27 0.58
CA ILE A 136 -5.27 6.01 1.05
C ILE A 136 -5.75 5.43 2.37
N VAL A 137 -5.85 4.12 2.47
CA VAL A 137 -6.34 3.41 3.66
C VAL A 137 -5.67 2.06 3.78
N PHE A 138 -5.38 1.65 5.00
CA PHE A 138 -5.06 0.28 5.37
C PHE A 138 -6.15 -0.24 6.31
N THR A 139 -6.61 -1.46 6.09
CA THR A 139 -7.71 -2.05 6.85
C THR A 139 -7.40 -3.47 7.28
N MET A 140 -7.92 -3.86 8.45
CA MET A 140 -8.11 -5.25 8.82
C MET A 140 -9.50 -5.45 9.42
N GLN A 141 -10.03 -6.64 9.28
CA GLN A 141 -11.27 -7.02 9.94
C GLN A 141 -10.96 -7.96 11.11
N ASP A 142 -11.42 -7.60 12.30
CA ASP A 142 -11.32 -8.46 13.47
C ASP A 142 -12.09 -9.77 13.20
N PRO A 143 -11.43 -10.94 13.25
CA PRO A 143 -12.08 -12.22 12.93
C PRO A 143 -13.15 -12.64 13.93
N ASP A 144 -13.10 -12.15 15.15
CA ASP A 144 -14.06 -12.51 16.21
C ASP A 144 -15.29 -11.64 16.20
N THR A 145 -15.12 -10.33 16.01
CA THR A 145 -16.20 -9.33 16.10
C THR A 145 -16.73 -8.88 14.74
N GLY A 146 -15.94 -9.04 13.67
CA GLY A 146 -16.24 -8.48 12.35
C GLY A 146 -16.04 -6.98 12.25
N ASN A 147 -15.52 -6.33 13.29
CA ASN A 147 -15.25 -4.90 13.28
C ASN A 147 -14.05 -4.57 12.40
N TRP A 148 -14.13 -3.45 11.69
CA TRP A 148 -13.05 -2.92 10.91
C TRP A 148 -12.16 -2.00 11.73
N ILE A 149 -10.85 -2.22 11.61
CA ILE A 149 -9.82 -1.34 12.15
C ILE A 149 -9.09 -0.73 10.96
N THR A 150 -9.04 0.59 10.90
CA THR A 150 -8.52 1.32 9.74
C THR A 150 -7.45 2.31 10.12
N VAL A 151 -6.49 2.52 9.20
CA VAL A 151 -5.50 3.59 9.25
C VAL A 151 -5.66 4.41 7.98
N GLY A 152 -5.75 5.72 8.13
CA GLY A 152 -6.10 6.61 7.02
C GLY A 152 -7.59 6.49 6.68
N GLY A 153 -7.90 6.61 5.42
CA GLY A 153 -9.25 6.46 4.92
C GLY A 153 -9.83 7.76 4.39
N GLU A 154 -11.04 7.64 3.81
CA GLU A 154 -11.73 8.49 2.84
C GLU A 154 -11.10 9.78 2.43
#